data_6b38cf0df6dbc765629d6e91a54206a2
#
_entry.id   6b38cf0df6dbc765629d6e91a54206a2
#
_cell.length_a   1.000
_cell.length_b   1.000
_cell.length_c   1.000
_cell.angle_alpha   90.00
_cell.angle_beta   90.00
_cell.angle_gamma   90.00
#
_symmetry.space_group_name_H-M   'P 1'
#
loop_
_entity.id
_entity.type
_entity.pdbx_description
1 polymer ?
#
loop_
_entity_poly.entity_id
_entity_poly.type
_entity_poly.pdbx_seq_one_letter_code
_entity_poly.pdbx_strand_id
1 'polypeptide(L)'
;MNDKLTTITNLFEGKEIRSIWDKEKEDYFFSVVDVINALAEPKDASDYWTTLKRRMIKEEKSEIPTICRELKMKSSKDGKMYKTDTLDTEGIFRLIESVPSSKAEPFKMWLASLGKERIDEVFNPEIAVNRAVEYYRKRGYDDKWIKSRLTGIVDRFKLTDVWKDSGITKDYEYGILTNEIYKSWSGMKASEYKAYKGIRKESLRDNMTDIEVVLTDLGEIATRELAKEHKPYGLEQNKTIAQRGGNIAKITRNNLEKELGRTVISNKNSLNYEYVDEEKLIENK
;
A
#
# COMPACT_ATOMS: atom_id res chain seq x y z
N MET A 1 -5.53 -14.79 -8.31
CA MET A 1 -6.65 -14.42 -7.43
C MET A 1 -6.10 -13.54 -6.32
N ASN A 2 -6.68 -12.40 -6.13
CA ASN A 2 -6.11 -11.26 -5.43
C ASN A 2 -6.01 -11.51 -3.91
N ASP A 3 -4.86 -11.86 -3.37
CA ASP A 3 -4.69 -12.27 -1.95
C ASP A 3 -5.22 -11.25 -0.93
N LYS A 4 -5.16 -9.94 -1.22
CA LYS A 4 -5.64 -8.92 -0.27
C LYS A 4 -7.16 -8.71 -0.32
N LEU A 5 -7.75 -8.64 -1.50
CA LEU A 5 -9.22 -8.63 -1.66
C LEU A 5 -9.81 -9.99 -1.28
N THR A 6 -9.14 -11.09 -1.61
CA THR A 6 -9.51 -12.45 -1.18
C THR A 6 -9.45 -12.57 0.34
N THR A 7 -8.47 -11.98 1.02
CA THR A 7 -8.38 -12.00 2.48
C THR A 7 -9.55 -11.23 3.11
N ILE A 8 -9.89 -10.04 2.61
CA ILE A 8 -11.03 -9.27 3.11
C ILE A 8 -12.35 -9.99 2.79
N THR A 9 -12.51 -10.53 1.58
CA THR A 9 -13.69 -11.30 1.17
C THR A 9 -13.83 -12.61 1.96
N ASN A 10 -12.72 -13.30 2.25
CA ASN A 10 -12.73 -14.51 3.08
C ASN A 10 -13.08 -14.21 4.54
N LEU A 11 -12.62 -13.08 5.08
CA LEU A 11 -12.97 -12.63 6.43
C LEU A 11 -14.48 -12.37 6.58
N PHE A 12 -15.16 -12.00 5.50
CA PHE A 12 -16.61 -11.77 5.47
C PHE A 12 -17.40 -12.94 4.85
N GLU A 13 -16.87 -14.15 4.93
CA GLU A 13 -17.55 -15.38 4.44
C GLU A 13 -17.97 -15.31 2.96
N GLY A 14 -17.17 -14.64 2.13
CA GLY A 14 -17.44 -14.48 0.71
C GLY A 14 -18.52 -13.45 0.37
N LYS A 15 -19.03 -12.70 1.35
CA LYS A 15 -20.01 -11.63 1.10
C LYS A 15 -19.34 -10.43 0.42
N GLU A 16 -20.04 -9.85 -0.54
CA GLU A 16 -19.55 -8.68 -1.27
C GLU A 16 -19.61 -7.43 -0.38
N ILE A 17 -18.44 -6.81 -0.16
CA ILE A 17 -18.31 -5.54 0.55
C ILE A 17 -17.87 -4.49 -0.46
N ARG A 18 -18.72 -3.50 -0.71
CA ARG A 18 -18.36 -2.37 -1.58
C ARG A 18 -17.25 -1.55 -0.96
N SER A 19 -16.28 -1.16 -1.78
CA SER A 19 -15.17 -0.31 -1.36
C SER A 19 -14.83 0.72 -2.43
N ILE A 20 -14.29 1.86 -2.01
CA ILE A 20 -13.77 2.92 -2.88
C ILE A 20 -12.30 3.16 -2.53
N TRP A 21 -11.47 3.32 -3.55
CA TRP A 21 -10.08 3.74 -3.39
C TRP A 21 -9.98 5.26 -3.29
N ASP A 22 -9.45 5.79 -2.20
CA ASP A 22 -9.12 7.21 -2.04
C ASP A 22 -7.66 7.44 -2.47
N LYS A 23 -7.47 8.18 -3.59
CA LYS A 23 -6.15 8.46 -4.16
C LYS A 23 -5.31 9.38 -3.28
N GLU A 24 -5.93 10.25 -2.49
CA GLU A 24 -5.22 11.21 -1.62
C GLU A 24 -4.68 10.53 -0.37
N LYS A 25 -5.48 9.61 0.20
CA LYS A 25 -5.09 8.85 1.39
C LYS A 25 -4.33 7.57 1.07
N GLU A 26 -4.28 7.18 -0.19
CA GLU A 26 -3.76 5.88 -0.63
C GLU A 26 -4.36 4.71 0.19
N ASP A 27 -5.69 4.79 0.48
CA ASP A 27 -6.41 3.79 1.26
C ASP A 27 -7.80 3.47 0.70
N TYR A 28 -8.34 2.31 1.11
CA TYR A 28 -9.70 1.89 0.79
C TYR A 28 -10.68 2.34 1.87
N PHE A 29 -11.84 2.81 1.42
CA PHE A 29 -13.01 3.08 2.25
C PHE A 29 -14.08 2.06 1.96
N PHE A 30 -14.56 1.38 2.99
CA PHE A 30 -15.51 0.27 2.91
C PHE A 30 -16.89 0.72 3.37
N SER A 31 -17.95 0.19 2.73
CA SER A 31 -19.33 0.42 3.13
C SER A 31 -19.62 -0.16 4.52
N VAL A 32 -19.96 0.68 5.48
CA VAL A 32 -20.32 0.27 6.84
C VAL A 32 -21.54 -0.67 6.85
N VAL A 33 -22.53 -0.34 6.02
CA VAL A 33 -23.78 -1.14 5.94
C VAL A 33 -23.52 -2.54 5.40
N ASP A 34 -22.61 -2.68 4.43
CA ASP A 34 -22.27 -3.99 3.87
C ASP A 34 -21.51 -4.84 4.89
N VAL A 35 -20.59 -4.24 5.65
CA VAL A 35 -19.86 -4.91 6.74
C VAL A 35 -20.81 -5.37 7.84
N ILE A 36 -21.73 -4.52 8.28
CA ILE A 36 -22.75 -4.86 9.28
C ILE A 36 -23.64 -6.01 8.76
N ASN A 37 -24.06 -5.94 7.50
CA ASN A 37 -24.86 -7.00 6.89
C ASN A 37 -24.09 -8.33 6.85
N ALA A 38 -22.79 -8.30 6.61
CA ALA A 38 -21.96 -9.49 6.63
C ALA A 38 -21.82 -10.10 8.03
N LEU A 39 -21.67 -9.28 9.07
CA LEU A 39 -21.34 -9.71 10.42
C LEU A 39 -22.57 -9.99 11.31
N ALA A 40 -23.69 -9.30 11.10
CA ALA A 40 -24.83 -9.38 11.98
C ALA A 40 -26.11 -9.89 11.27
N GLU A 41 -26.16 -9.86 9.93
CA GLU A 41 -27.32 -10.24 9.13
C GLU A 41 -28.67 -9.69 9.68
N PRO A 42 -28.74 -8.38 9.98
CA PRO A 42 -29.96 -7.81 10.52
C PRO A 42 -31.04 -7.77 9.43
N LYS A 43 -32.30 -7.61 9.84
CA LYS A 43 -33.42 -7.43 8.89
C LYS A 43 -33.18 -6.18 8.00
N ASP A 44 -32.65 -5.11 8.58
CA ASP A 44 -32.24 -3.90 7.89
C ASP A 44 -30.88 -3.43 8.47
N ALA A 45 -29.85 -3.44 7.62
CA ALA A 45 -28.50 -3.07 8.03
C ALA A 45 -28.34 -1.54 8.20
N SER A 46 -29.14 -0.72 7.50
CA SER A 46 -29.11 0.74 7.64
C SER A 46 -29.74 1.18 8.96
N ASP A 47 -30.86 0.59 9.33
CA ASP A 47 -31.49 0.85 10.63
C ASP A 47 -30.62 0.35 11.79
N TYR A 48 -30.01 -0.82 11.64
CA TYR A 48 -29.05 -1.34 12.61
C TYR A 48 -27.87 -0.39 12.80
N TRP A 49 -27.26 0.10 11.71
CA TRP A 49 -26.18 1.08 11.76
C TRP A 49 -26.61 2.38 12.42
N THR A 50 -27.76 2.91 12.06
CA THR A 50 -28.30 4.13 12.65
C THR A 50 -28.47 4.00 14.16
N THR A 51 -28.99 2.85 14.62
CA THR A 51 -29.14 2.57 16.06
C THR A 51 -27.80 2.42 16.76
N LEU A 52 -26.85 1.69 16.17
CA LEU A 52 -25.52 1.48 16.70
C LEU A 52 -24.76 2.82 16.80
N LYS A 53 -24.82 3.64 15.74
CA LYS A 53 -24.21 4.98 15.69
C LYS A 53 -24.72 5.88 16.78
N ARG A 54 -26.05 5.93 17.01
CA ARG A 54 -26.67 6.70 18.09
C ARG A 54 -26.21 6.24 19.48
N ARG A 55 -26.10 4.93 19.69
CA ARG A 55 -25.62 4.35 20.94
C ARG A 55 -24.16 4.75 21.20
N MET A 56 -23.28 4.63 20.20
CA MET A 56 -21.88 5.02 20.31
C MET A 56 -21.71 6.49 20.67
N ILE A 57 -22.48 7.36 20.04
CA ILE A 57 -22.46 8.82 20.34
C ILE A 57 -22.94 9.07 21.77
N LYS A 58 -24.06 8.44 22.18
CA LYS A 58 -24.65 8.67 23.51
C LYS A 58 -23.75 8.18 24.65
N GLU A 59 -23.04 7.09 24.43
CA GLU A 59 -22.19 6.49 25.45
C GLU A 59 -20.78 7.08 25.48
N GLU A 60 -20.46 8.03 24.57
CA GLU A 60 -19.12 8.63 24.36
C GLU A 60 -17.98 7.59 24.25
N LYS A 61 -18.34 6.35 23.88
CA LYS A 61 -17.42 5.21 23.91
C LYS A 61 -16.63 5.01 22.62
N SER A 62 -16.92 5.76 21.55
CA SER A 62 -16.30 5.52 20.26
C SER A 62 -16.24 6.75 19.38
N GLU A 63 -15.09 6.97 18.76
CA GLU A 63 -14.90 8.00 17.73
C GLU A 63 -15.39 7.54 16.34
N ILE A 64 -15.83 6.29 16.18
CA ILE A 64 -16.27 5.73 14.89
C ILE A 64 -17.30 6.61 14.17
N PRO A 65 -18.32 7.17 14.85
CA PRO A 65 -19.28 8.06 14.20
C PRO A 65 -18.66 9.33 13.62
N THR A 66 -17.57 9.82 14.20
CA THR A 66 -16.90 11.06 13.78
C THR A 66 -15.90 10.85 12.64
N ILE A 67 -15.33 9.65 12.54
CA ILE A 67 -14.40 9.28 11.46
C ILE A 67 -15.11 8.71 10.22
N CYS A 68 -16.42 8.43 10.32
CA CYS A 68 -17.22 8.03 9.17
C CYS A 68 -17.24 9.11 8.09
N ARG A 69 -17.04 8.70 6.84
CA ARG A 69 -17.18 9.55 5.66
C ARG A 69 -18.36 9.12 4.83
N GLU A 70 -19.15 10.06 4.36
CA GLU A 70 -20.25 9.80 3.43
C GLU A 70 -19.70 9.88 2.01
N LEU A 71 -19.66 8.75 1.32
CA LEU A 71 -19.24 8.62 -0.07
C LEU A 71 -20.40 8.12 -0.92
N LYS A 72 -20.41 8.51 -2.23
CA LYS A 72 -21.37 7.96 -3.18
C LYS A 72 -20.91 6.60 -3.65
N MET A 73 -21.72 5.56 -3.41
CA MET A 73 -21.45 4.20 -3.83
C MET A 73 -22.59 3.66 -4.69
N LYS A 74 -22.24 2.86 -5.70
CA LYS A 74 -23.22 2.19 -6.55
C LYS A 74 -23.92 1.09 -5.77
N SER A 75 -25.26 1.07 -5.82
CA SER A 75 -26.08 0.03 -5.21
C SER A 75 -26.09 -1.21 -6.09
N SER A 76 -25.89 -2.38 -5.48
CA SER A 76 -26.01 -3.67 -6.16
C SER A 76 -27.47 -4.03 -6.52
N LYS A 77 -28.47 -3.37 -5.87
CA LYS A 77 -29.89 -3.67 -6.09
C LYS A 77 -30.46 -3.02 -7.35
N ASP A 78 -30.10 -1.78 -7.62
CA ASP A 78 -30.71 -0.97 -8.69
C ASP A 78 -29.70 -0.20 -9.54
N GLY A 79 -28.39 -0.35 -9.28
CA GLY A 79 -27.31 0.29 -10.02
C GLY A 79 -27.17 1.80 -9.80
N LYS A 80 -28.02 2.42 -8.95
CA LYS A 80 -27.97 3.86 -8.68
C LYS A 80 -26.92 4.20 -7.64
N MET A 81 -26.47 5.46 -7.65
CA MET A 81 -25.49 5.99 -6.70
C MET A 81 -26.20 6.52 -5.46
N TYR A 82 -25.84 6.00 -4.29
CA TYR A 82 -26.36 6.43 -2.99
C TYR A 82 -25.23 6.90 -2.09
N LYS A 83 -25.53 7.91 -1.27
CA LYS A 83 -24.68 8.31 -0.16
C LYS A 83 -24.62 7.18 0.85
N THR A 84 -23.41 6.75 1.16
CA THR A 84 -23.17 5.58 2.02
C THR A 84 -22.09 5.94 3.05
N ASP A 85 -22.37 5.65 4.32
CA ASP A 85 -21.36 5.79 5.38
C ASP A 85 -20.22 4.78 5.13
N THR A 86 -19.00 5.28 5.16
CA THR A 86 -17.80 4.49 4.91
C THR A 86 -16.75 4.72 5.98
N LEU A 87 -15.90 3.71 6.19
CA LEU A 87 -14.77 3.74 7.09
C LEU A 87 -13.54 3.18 6.34
N ASP A 88 -12.36 3.66 6.71
CA ASP A 88 -11.10 3.06 6.32
C ASP A 88 -10.88 1.72 7.03
N THR A 89 -9.77 1.06 6.74
CA THR A 89 -9.47 -0.27 7.29
C THR A 89 -9.44 -0.28 8.82
N GLU A 90 -8.85 0.74 9.45
CA GLU A 90 -8.79 0.86 10.91
C GLU A 90 -10.20 1.06 11.51
N GLY A 91 -10.97 1.98 10.93
CA GLY A 91 -12.34 2.25 11.36
C GLY A 91 -13.24 1.02 11.24
N ILE A 92 -13.07 0.20 10.19
CA ILE A 92 -13.80 -1.07 10.04
C ILE A 92 -13.43 -2.07 11.14
N PHE A 93 -12.15 -2.21 11.49
CA PHE A 93 -11.74 -3.10 12.58
C PHE A 93 -12.34 -2.68 13.92
N ARG A 94 -12.33 -1.38 14.22
CA ARG A 94 -12.98 -0.82 15.42
C ARG A 94 -14.51 -1.02 15.40
N LEU A 95 -15.14 -0.90 14.23
CA LEU A 95 -16.57 -1.17 14.07
C LEU A 95 -16.88 -2.64 14.41
N ILE A 96 -16.12 -3.59 13.90
CA ILE A 96 -16.30 -5.03 14.13
C ILE A 96 -16.22 -5.36 15.62
N GLU A 97 -15.27 -4.79 16.34
CA GLU A 97 -15.18 -4.94 17.81
C GLU A 97 -16.45 -4.46 18.52
N SER A 98 -17.10 -3.44 17.97
CA SER A 98 -18.32 -2.82 18.55
C SER A 98 -19.61 -3.54 18.20
N VAL A 99 -19.60 -4.47 17.22
CA VAL A 99 -20.80 -5.22 16.81
C VAL A 99 -21.03 -6.40 17.75
N PRO A 100 -22.16 -6.42 18.53
CA PRO A 100 -22.48 -7.51 19.44
C PRO A 100 -23.14 -8.68 18.68
N SER A 101 -22.36 -9.39 17.87
CA SER A 101 -22.83 -10.55 17.10
C SER A 101 -21.90 -11.73 17.27
N SER A 102 -22.43 -12.93 17.46
CA SER A 102 -21.65 -14.16 17.48
C SER A 102 -20.95 -14.45 16.15
N LYS A 103 -21.46 -13.92 15.03
CA LYS A 103 -20.82 -14.00 13.71
C LYS A 103 -19.58 -13.10 13.59
N ALA A 104 -19.44 -12.09 14.43
CA ALA A 104 -18.24 -11.26 14.52
C ALA A 104 -17.10 -11.92 15.32
N GLU A 105 -17.42 -12.94 16.13
CA GLU A 105 -16.47 -13.58 17.03
C GLU A 105 -15.25 -14.20 16.32
N PRO A 106 -15.39 -14.96 15.23
CA PRO A 106 -14.23 -15.49 14.49
C PRO A 106 -13.28 -14.39 14.02
N PHE A 107 -13.84 -13.22 13.64
CA PHE A 107 -13.05 -12.07 13.22
C PHE A 107 -12.30 -11.42 14.40
N LYS A 108 -12.97 -11.27 15.55
CA LYS A 108 -12.35 -10.75 16.77
C LYS A 108 -11.21 -11.65 17.24
N MET A 109 -11.40 -12.96 17.19
CA MET A 109 -10.35 -13.94 17.49
C MET A 109 -9.17 -13.81 16.51
N TRP A 110 -9.43 -13.62 15.23
CA TRP A 110 -8.38 -13.38 14.23
C TRP A 110 -7.60 -12.10 14.51
N LEU A 111 -8.27 -10.98 14.87
CA LEU A 111 -7.60 -9.74 15.27
C LEU A 111 -6.72 -9.96 16.53
N ALA A 112 -7.23 -10.68 17.51
CA ALA A 112 -6.46 -11.02 18.71
C ALA A 112 -5.22 -11.87 18.37
N SER A 113 -5.35 -12.83 17.44
CA SER A 113 -4.22 -13.61 16.93
C SER A 113 -3.17 -12.75 16.24
N LEU A 114 -3.59 -11.80 15.40
CA LEU A 114 -2.67 -10.86 14.76
C LEU A 114 -1.93 -9.99 15.80
N GLY A 115 -2.65 -9.52 16.81
CA GLY A 115 -2.03 -8.78 17.92
C GLY A 115 -0.98 -9.60 18.66
N LYS A 116 -1.30 -10.86 18.96
CA LYS A 116 -0.36 -11.79 19.59
C LYS A 116 0.88 -12.03 18.72
N GLU A 117 0.70 -12.30 17.43
CA GLU A 117 1.81 -12.49 16.49
C GLU A 117 2.75 -11.27 16.47
N ARG A 118 2.20 -10.05 16.52
CA ARG A 118 3.00 -8.82 16.60
C ARG A 118 3.82 -8.70 17.89
N ILE A 119 3.27 -9.13 19.00
CA ILE A 119 3.99 -9.17 20.28
C ILE A 119 5.12 -10.23 20.21
N ASP A 120 4.82 -11.41 19.67
CA ASP A 120 5.80 -12.48 19.50
C ASP A 120 6.99 -12.03 18.61
N GLU A 121 6.74 -11.21 17.56
CA GLU A 121 7.78 -10.63 16.71
C GLU A 121 8.71 -9.64 17.45
N VAL A 122 8.23 -8.95 18.47
CA VAL A 122 9.08 -8.09 19.32
C VAL A 122 10.12 -8.92 20.06
N PHE A 123 9.75 -10.11 20.50
CA PHE A 123 10.66 -11.04 21.21
C PHE A 123 11.53 -11.83 20.22
N ASN A 124 11.03 -12.14 19.04
CA ASN A 124 11.74 -12.86 17.99
C ASN A 124 11.50 -12.23 16.62
N PRO A 125 12.32 -11.23 16.20
CA PRO A 125 12.18 -10.53 14.92
C PRO A 125 12.29 -11.45 13.69
N GLU A 126 12.90 -12.64 13.82
CA GLU A 126 13.01 -13.61 12.71
C GLU A 126 11.61 -14.07 12.22
N ILE A 127 10.61 -14.10 13.10
CA ILE A 127 9.22 -14.43 12.74
C ILE A 127 8.70 -13.46 11.65
N ALA A 128 8.96 -12.17 11.79
CA ALA A 128 8.55 -11.17 10.80
C ALA A 128 9.27 -11.36 9.45
N VAL A 129 10.57 -11.72 9.49
CA VAL A 129 11.35 -11.99 8.27
C VAL A 129 10.83 -13.25 7.57
N ASN A 130 10.60 -14.34 8.32
CA ASN A 130 10.07 -15.57 7.76
C ASN A 130 8.68 -15.37 7.15
N ARG A 131 7.82 -14.61 7.81
CA ARG A 131 6.51 -14.25 7.26
C ARG A 131 6.63 -13.45 5.95
N ALA A 132 7.56 -12.50 5.86
CA ALA A 132 7.81 -11.76 4.63
C ALA A 132 8.27 -12.68 3.49
N VAL A 133 9.18 -13.62 3.78
CA VAL A 133 9.65 -14.64 2.81
C VAL A 133 8.47 -15.49 2.32
N GLU A 134 7.61 -15.96 3.22
CA GLU A 134 6.43 -16.75 2.84
C GLU A 134 5.44 -15.97 1.96
N TYR A 135 5.22 -14.68 2.23
CA TYR A 135 4.38 -13.85 1.37
C TYR A 135 4.95 -13.72 -0.04
N TYR A 136 6.25 -13.58 -0.20
CA TYR A 136 6.88 -13.56 -1.51
C TYR A 136 6.75 -14.92 -2.23
N ARG A 137 6.98 -16.05 -1.52
CA ARG A 137 6.79 -17.40 -2.07
C ARG A 137 5.34 -17.63 -2.54
N LYS A 138 4.34 -17.23 -1.76
CA LYS A 138 2.92 -17.32 -2.13
C LYS A 138 2.57 -16.49 -3.37
N ARG A 139 3.34 -15.44 -3.66
CA ARG A 139 3.22 -14.64 -4.88
C ARG A 139 3.97 -15.23 -6.08
N GLY A 140 4.64 -16.36 -5.90
CA GLY A 140 5.35 -17.06 -6.97
C GLY A 140 6.80 -16.62 -7.19
N TYR A 141 7.37 -15.80 -6.30
CA TYR A 141 8.78 -15.44 -6.38
C TYR A 141 9.67 -16.57 -5.89
N ASP A 142 10.77 -16.84 -6.61
CA ASP A 142 11.75 -17.83 -6.20
C ASP A 142 12.68 -17.32 -5.09
N ASP A 143 13.38 -18.24 -4.43
CA ASP A 143 14.25 -17.92 -3.30
C ASP A 143 15.44 -17.02 -3.70
N LYS A 144 15.90 -17.08 -4.96
CA LYS A 144 16.97 -16.22 -5.46
C LYS A 144 16.50 -14.76 -5.55
N TRP A 145 15.31 -14.57 -6.10
CA TRP A 145 14.68 -13.23 -6.16
C TRP A 145 14.42 -12.70 -4.76
N ILE A 146 13.85 -13.52 -3.84
CA ILE A 146 13.55 -13.15 -2.46
C ILE A 146 14.82 -12.67 -1.74
N LYS A 147 15.92 -13.42 -1.87
CA LYS A 147 17.21 -13.06 -1.28
C LYS A 147 17.70 -11.71 -1.81
N SER A 148 17.66 -11.50 -3.12
CA SER A 148 18.05 -10.23 -3.75
C SER A 148 17.18 -9.08 -3.25
N ARG A 149 15.88 -9.29 -3.15
CA ARG A 149 14.93 -8.28 -2.67
C ARG A 149 15.17 -7.88 -1.22
N LEU A 150 15.42 -8.84 -0.34
CA LEU A 150 15.75 -8.56 1.07
C LEU A 150 17.08 -7.81 1.19
N THR A 151 18.08 -8.14 0.38
CA THR A 151 19.34 -7.40 0.31
C THR A 151 19.10 -5.94 -0.11
N GLY A 152 18.29 -5.70 -1.14
CA GLY A 152 17.92 -4.36 -1.58
C GLY A 152 17.18 -3.54 -0.52
N ILE A 153 16.39 -4.19 0.35
CA ILE A 153 15.76 -3.52 1.51
C ILE A 153 16.84 -3.03 2.48
N VAL A 154 17.82 -3.88 2.81
CA VAL A 154 18.93 -3.53 3.71
C VAL A 154 19.78 -2.40 3.13
N ASP A 155 20.09 -2.43 1.83
CA ASP A 155 20.86 -1.36 1.18
C ASP A 155 20.10 -0.03 1.16
N ARG A 156 18.78 -0.08 1.08
CA ARG A 156 17.92 1.08 1.25
C ARG A 156 18.01 1.68 2.64
N PHE A 157 18.04 0.87 3.69
CA PHE A 157 18.25 1.37 5.06
C PHE A 157 19.60 2.10 5.19
N LYS A 158 20.69 1.55 4.63
CA LYS A 158 21.99 2.22 4.62
C LYS A 158 21.97 3.61 3.98
N LEU A 159 21.22 3.79 2.88
CA LEU A 159 21.05 5.10 2.27
C LEU A 159 20.24 6.03 3.18
N THR A 160 19.19 5.53 3.82
CA THR A 160 18.38 6.29 4.77
C THR A 160 19.22 6.76 5.97
N ASP A 161 20.11 5.91 6.49
CA ASP A 161 21.03 6.26 7.57
C ASP A 161 21.98 7.40 7.15
N VAL A 162 22.55 7.33 5.94
CA VAL A 162 23.40 8.41 5.40
C VAL A 162 22.62 9.73 5.29
N TRP A 163 21.36 9.70 4.87
CA TRP A 163 20.53 10.89 4.84
C TRP A 163 20.24 11.45 6.23
N LYS A 164 19.97 10.57 7.20
CA LYS A 164 19.76 10.94 8.60
C LYS A 164 21.01 11.64 9.17
N ASP A 165 22.19 11.08 8.94
CA ASP A 165 23.47 11.67 9.35
C ASP A 165 23.75 13.01 8.63
N SER A 166 23.18 13.21 7.46
CA SER A 166 23.23 14.45 6.67
C SER A 166 22.18 15.51 7.08
N GLY A 167 21.49 15.31 8.22
CA GLY A 167 20.53 16.27 8.77
C GLY A 167 19.11 16.18 8.20
N ILE A 168 18.77 15.07 7.53
CA ILE A 168 17.40 14.78 7.12
C ILE A 168 16.64 14.18 8.31
N THR A 169 15.57 14.86 8.76
CA THR A 169 14.88 14.49 10.00
C THR A 169 13.38 14.24 9.83
N LYS A 170 12.80 14.75 8.73
CA LYS A 170 11.34 14.68 8.51
C LYS A 170 11.02 13.60 7.49
N ASP A 171 10.00 12.79 7.77
CA ASP A 171 9.60 11.66 6.94
C ASP A 171 9.36 12.03 5.47
N TYR A 172 8.72 13.19 5.22
CA TYR A 172 8.46 13.65 3.85
C TYR A 172 9.75 13.99 3.07
N GLU A 173 10.85 14.37 3.75
CA GLU A 173 12.13 14.69 3.11
C GLU A 173 12.75 13.44 2.48
N TYR A 174 12.68 12.28 3.16
CA TYR A 174 13.11 11.00 2.59
C TYR A 174 12.31 10.64 1.33
N GLY A 175 11.00 10.94 1.33
CA GLY A 175 10.15 10.76 0.17
C GLY A 175 10.55 11.67 -1.00
N ILE A 176 10.92 12.93 -0.74
CA ILE A 176 11.42 13.86 -1.75
C ILE A 176 12.72 13.32 -2.36
N LEU A 177 13.71 12.95 -1.53
CA LEU A 177 15.01 12.45 -2.01
C LEU A 177 14.85 11.16 -2.83
N THR A 178 13.98 10.27 -2.39
CA THR A 178 13.64 9.05 -3.15
C THR A 178 13.05 9.39 -4.50
N ASN A 179 12.11 10.34 -4.55
CA ASN A 179 11.51 10.77 -5.80
C ASN A 179 12.51 11.44 -6.75
N GLU A 180 13.54 12.13 -6.24
CA GLU A 180 14.60 12.68 -7.08
C GLU A 180 15.42 11.56 -7.76
N ILE A 181 15.74 10.48 -7.04
CA ILE A 181 16.41 9.32 -7.64
C ILE A 181 15.53 8.72 -8.73
N TYR A 182 14.26 8.40 -8.41
CA TYR A 182 13.31 7.80 -9.37
C TYR A 182 13.13 8.69 -10.61
N LYS A 183 12.85 9.99 -10.41
CA LYS A 183 12.65 10.94 -11.48
C LYS A 183 13.88 11.07 -12.38
N SER A 184 15.07 11.05 -11.79
CA SER A 184 16.32 11.19 -12.53
C SER A 184 16.58 9.99 -13.45
N TRP A 185 16.37 8.74 -12.98
CA TRP A 185 16.67 7.58 -13.79
C TRP A 185 15.49 7.11 -14.66
N SER A 186 14.24 7.17 -14.15
CA SER A 186 13.07 6.66 -14.87
C SER A 186 12.29 7.75 -15.63
N GLY A 187 12.44 9.01 -15.23
CA GLY A 187 11.63 10.13 -15.72
C GLY A 187 10.33 10.33 -14.93
N MET A 188 10.01 9.46 -13.98
CA MET A 188 8.77 9.46 -13.20
C MET A 188 9.06 9.50 -11.70
N LYS A 189 8.21 10.17 -10.92
CA LYS A 189 8.17 10.01 -9.46
C LYS A 189 7.62 8.62 -9.10
N ALA A 190 7.82 8.17 -7.88
CA ALA A 190 7.34 6.86 -7.43
C ALA A 190 5.83 6.66 -7.61
N SER A 191 5.03 7.69 -7.31
CA SER A 191 3.56 7.66 -7.49
C SER A 191 3.15 7.59 -8.97
N GLU A 192 3.83 8.34 -9.84
CA GLU A 192 3.60 8.32 -11.29
C GLU A 192 3.98 6.95 -11.87
N TYR A 193 5.07 6.36 -11.38
CA TYR A 193 5.51 5.04 -11.80
C TYR A 193 4.56 3.93 -11.33
N LYS A 194 4.03 4.03 -10.10
CA LYS A 194 2.95 3.14 -9.65
C LYS A 194 1.73 3.23 -10.56
N ALA A 195 1.29 4.45 -10.90
CA ALA A 195 0.17 4.66 -11.82
C ALA A 195 0.46 4.06 -13.22
N TYR A 196 1.67 4.26 -13.75
CA TYR A 196 2.09 3.69 -15.02
C TYR A 196 2.07 2.15 -15.02
N LYS A 197 2.37 1.51 -13.88
CA LYS A 197 2.28 0.06 -13.69
C LYS A 197 0.89 -0.45 -13.32
N GLY A 198 -0.11 0.45 -13.18
CA GLY A 198 -1.48 0.08 -12.80
C GLY A 198 -1.60 -0.48 -11.38
N ILE A 199 -0.71 -0.08 -10.47
CA ILE A 199 -0.71 -0.51 -9.06
C ILE A 199 -1.10 0.62 -8.12
N ARG A 200 -1.63 0.28 -6.94
CA ARG A 200 -2.14 1.25 -5.94
C ARG A 200 -1.32 1.20 -4.64
N LYS A 201 -1.68 0.30 -3.72
CA LYS A 201 -0.98 0.10 -2.42
C LYS A 201 0.27 -0.77 -2.52
N GLU A 202 0.39 -1.51 -3.61
CA GLU A 202 1.47 -2.47 -3.77
C GLU A 202 2.84 -1.78 -3.79
N SER A 203 3.87 -2.54 -3.38
CA SER A 203 5.24 -2.07 -3.46
C SER A 203 5.64 -1.88 -4.93
N LEU A 204 6.14 -0.70 -5.28
CA LEU A 204 6.61 -0.41 -6.63
C LEU A 204 7.72 -1.37 -7.06
N ARG A 205 8.70 -1.63 -6.18
CA ARG A 205 9.82 -2.52 -6.50
C ARG A 205 9.43 -3.97 -6.72
N ASP A 206 8.42 -4.47 -5.99
CA ASP A 206 7.93 -5.83 -6.17
C ASP A 206 7.19 -5.99 -7.51
N ASN A 207 6.89 -4.89 -8.19
CA ASN A 207 6.23 -4.82 -9.49
C ASN A 207 7.14 -4.32 -10.62
N MET A 208 8.44 -4.25 -10.36
CA MET A 208 9.46 -3.92 -11.35
C MET A 208 10.04 -5.17 -12.00
N THR A 209 10.48 -5.04 -13.24
CA THR A 209 11.32 -6.04 -13.88
C THR A 209 12.72 -6.04 -13.24
N ASP A 210 13.49 -7.13 -13.41
CA ASP A 210 14.85 -7.24 -12.86
C ASP A 210 15.73 -6.05 -13.25
N ILE A 211 15.63 -5.60 -14.50
CA ILE A 211 16.40 -4.45 -14.98
C ILE A 211 16.00 -3.15 -14.28
N GLU A 212 14.70 -2.93 -14.07
CA GLU A 212 14.19 -1.75 -13.35
C GLU A 212 14.64 -1.76 -11.89
N VAL A 213 14.65 -2.93 -11.24
CA VAL A 213 15.17 -3.09 -9.87
C VAL A 213 16.65 -2.76 -9.81
N VAL A 214 17.46 -3.34 -10.71
CA VAL A 214 18.92 -3.09 -10.77
C VAL A 214 19.23 -1.62 -11.02
N LEU A 215 18.51 -0.95 -11.92
CA LEU A 215 18.70 0.49 -12.17
C LEU A 215 18.30 1.34 -10.97
N THR A 216 17.25 0.96 -10.23
CA THR A 216 16.87 1.65 -9.00
C THR A 216 17.95 1.50 -7.94
N ASP A 217 18.42 0.27 -7.72
CA ASP A 217 19.48 -0.04 -6.74
C ASP A 217 20.79 0.66 -7.10
N LEU A 218 21.15 0.71 -8.38
CA LEU A 218 22.32 1.47 -8.86
C LEU A 218 22.19 2.96 -8.51
N GLY A 219 21.03 3.57 -8.75
CA GLY A 219 20.79 4.98 -8.40
C GLY A 219 20.91 5.26 -6.91
N GLU A 220 20.43 4.34 -6.07
CA GLU A 220 20.51 4.45 -4.61
C GLU A 220 21.93 4.24 -4.08
N ILE A 221 22.63 3.22 -4.58
CA ILE A 221 24.03 2.96 -4.23
C ILE A 221 24.91 4.13 -4.65
N ALA A 222 24.75 4.62 -5.88
CA ALA A 222 25.49 5.78 -6.37
C ALA A 222 25.21 7.04 -5.52
N THR A 223 23.95 7.28 -5.15
CA THR A 223 23.59 8.39 -4.25
C THR A 223 24.29 8.25 -2.91
N ARG A 224 24.27 7.06 -2.32
CA ARG A 224 24.94 6.78 -1.04
C ARG A 224 26.44 7.04 -1.07
N GLU A 225 27.13 6.54 -2.09
CA GLU A 225 28.57 6.70 -2.21
C GLU A 225 28.95 8.17 -2.50
N LEU A 226 28.18 8.87 -3.35
CA LEU A 226 28.35 10.30 -3.56
C LEU A 226 28.10 11.11 -2.28
N ALA A 227 27.11 10.75 -1.47
CA ALA A 227 26.82 11.42 -0.20
C ALA A 227 27.96 11.24 0.81
N LYS A 228 28.55 10.04 0.90
CA LYS A 228 29.74 9.80 1.76
C LYS A 228 30.92 10.66 1.37
N GLU A 229 31.16 10.81 0.08
CA GLU A 229 32.30 11.59 -0.45
C GLU A 229 32.08 13.09 -0.29
N HIS A 230 30.91 13.58 -0.71
CA HIS A 230 30.62 15.02 -0.75
C HIS A 230 30.07 15.60 0.55
N LYS A 231 29.65 14.73 1.51
CA LYS A 231 29.13 15.09 2.83
C LYS A 231 28.06 16.21 2.76
N PRO A 232 26.98 16.03 1.97
CA PRO A 232 25.93 17.03 1.86
C PRO A 232 25.26 17.22 3.21
N TYR A 233 24.74 18.44 3.47
CA TYR A 233 23.97 18.72 4.67
C TYR A 233 22.64 19.39 4.32
N GLY A 234 21.56 18.88 4.94
CA GLY A 234 20.19 19.37 4.71
C GLY A 234 19.59 18.93 3.37
N LEU A 235 18.33 19.29 3.15
CA LEU A 235 17.53 18.76 2.06
C LEU A 235 18.06 19.11 0.66
N GLU A 236 18.40 20.38 0.40
CA GLU A 236 18.74 20.84 -0.95
C GLU A 236 20.07 20.22 -1.45
N GLN A 237 21.07 20.10 -0.57
CA GLN A 237 22.34 19.47 -0.97
C GLN A 237 22.13 17.97 -1.22
N ASN A 238 21.39 17.27 -0.35
CA ASN A 238 21.06 15.86 -0.53
C ASN A 238 20.23 15.63 -1.79
N LYS A 239 19.32 16.54 -2.15
CA LYS A 239 18.54 16.49 -3.38
C LYS A 239 19.44 16.54 -4.63
N THR A 240 20.44 17.43 -4.63
CA THR A 240 21.45 17.50 -5.70
C THR A 240 22.23 16.19 -5.82
N ILE A 241 22.63 15.59 -4.71
CA ILE A 241 23.33 14.29 -4.69
C ILE A 241 22.40 13.16 -5.20
N ALA A 242 21.14 13.15 -4.76
CA ALA A 242 20.14 12.17 -5.22
C ALA A 242 19.91 12.24 -6.74
N GLN A 243 19.84 13.45 -7.30
CA GLN A 243 19.74 13.66 -8.75
C GLN A 243 20.98 13.14 -9.48
N ARG A 244 22.18 13.38 -8.94
CA ARG A 244 23.43 12.88 -9.53
C ARG A 244 23.48 11.35 -9.51
N GLY A 245 23.13 10.72 -8.37
CA GLY A 245 23.07 9.25 -8.25
C GLY A 245 22.05 8.64 -9.21
N GLY A 246 20.84 9.19 -9.29
CA GLY A 246 19.82 8.77 -10.26
C GLY A 246 20.27 8.98 -11.71
N ASN A 247 21.03 10.02 -12.01
CA ASN A 247 21.57 10.27 -13.36
C ASN A 247 22.60 9.21 -13.79
N ILE A 248 23.38 8.66 -12.88
CA ILE A 248 24.28 7.51 -13.17
C ILE A 248 23.45 6.34 -13.68
N ALA A 249 22.36 6.00 -13.00
CA ALA A 249 21.45 4.94 -13.44
C ALA A 249 20.78 5.28 -14.78
N LYS A 250 20.43 6.55 -15.03
CA LYS A 250 19.89 7.02 -16.31
C LYS A 250 20.86 6.79 -17.47
N ILE A 251 22.13 7.13 -17.29
CA ILE A 251 23.17 6.93 -18.32
C ILE A 251 23.27 5.44 -18.64
N THR A 252 23.31 4.59 -17.61
CA THR A 252 23.35 3.13 -17.76
C THR A 252 22.11 2.63 -18.51
N ARG A 253 20.90 3.11 -18.14
CA ARG A 253 19.66 2.80 -18.82
C ARG A 253 19.71 3.18 -20.30
N ASN A 254 20.11 4.40 -20.61
CA ASN A 254 20.12 4.90 -22.00
C ASN A 254 21.08 4.08 -22.88
N ASN A 255 22.23 3.69 -22.35
CA ASN A 255 23.17 2.83 -23.07
C ASN A 255 22.56 1.46 -23.32
N LEU A 256 21.92 0.85 -22.32
CA LEU A 256 21.27 -0.44 -22.46
C LEU A 256 20.11 -0.39 -23.46
N GLU A 257 19.26 0.64 -23.39
CA GLU A 257 18.14 0.83 -24.33
C GLU A 257 18.60 0.98 -25.78
N LYS A 258 19.73 1.66 -25.98
CA LYS A 258 20.38 1.79 -27.31
C LYS A 258 20.83 0.44 -27.88
N GLU A 259 21.45 -0.41 -27.05
CA GLU A 259 21.88 -1.76 -27.48
C GLU A 259 20.69 -2.70 -27.71
N LEU A 260 19.64 -2.57 -26.89
CA LEU A 260 18.43 -3.41 -26.98
C LEU A 260 17.46 -2.97 -28.08
N GLY A 261 17.54 -1.74 -28.58
CA GLY A 261 16.58 -1.15 -29.52
C GLY A 261 15.18 -0.97 -28.93
N ARG A 262 15.01 -1.01 -27.61
CA ARG A 262 13.70 -0.86 -26.93
C ARG A 262 13.87 -0.27 -25.54
N THR A 263 12.78 0.33 -25.00
CA THR A 263 12.78 0.80 -23.61
C THR A 263 12.82 -0.37 -22.62
N VAL A 264 13.51 -0.16 -21.50
CA VAL A 264 13.53 -1.09 -20.35
C VAL A 264 12.48 -0.71 -19.31
N ILE A 265 11.95 0.51 -19.35
CA ILE A 265 10.83 0.92 -18.49
C ILE A 265 9.56 0.24 -19.01
N SER A 266 8.89 -0.49 -18.13
CA SER A 266 7.76 -1.34 -18.48
C SER A 266 6.54 -1.01 -17.64
N ASN A 267 5.35 -1.07 -18.24
CA ASN A 267 4.08 -1.03 -17.54
C ASN A 267 3.69 -2.42 -16.94
N LYS A 268 4.48 -3.47 -17.19
CA LYS A 268 4.25 -4.78 -16.60
C LYS A 268 4.33 -4.71 -15.07
N ASN A 269 3.45 -5.43 -14.41
CA ASN A 269 3.43 -5.62 -12.96
C ASN A 269 3.35 -7.13 -12.64
N SER A 270 3.43 -7.48 -11.37
CA SER A 270 3.32 -8.86 -10.89
C SER A 270 1.89 -9.24 -10.47
N LEU A 271 0.92 -8.39 -10.76
CA LEU A 271 -0.48 -8.64 -10.42
C LEU A 271 -1.09 -9.64 -11.40
N ASN A 272 -1.89 -10.57 -10.85
CA ASN A 272 -2.69 -11.50 -11.65
C ASN A 272 -4.09 -10.94 -11.97
N TYR A 273 -4.33 -9.65 -11.68
CA TYR A 273 -5.59 -8.94 -11.89
C TYR A 273 -5.30 -7.50 -12.31
N GLU A 274 -6.26 -6.86 -12.93
CA GLU A 274 -6.25 -5.44 -13.25
C GLU A 274 -7.29 -4.72 -12.37
N TYR A 275 -6.93 -3.51 -11.92
CA TYR A 275 -7.92 -2.63 -11.28
C TYR A 275 -8.85 -2.09 -12.37
N VAL A 276 -10.15 -2.30 -12.18
CA VAL A 276 -11.16 -1.71 -13.06
C VAL A 276 -11.29 -0.22 -12.71
N ASP A 277 -11.04 0.66 -13.68
CA ASP A 277 -11.31 2.09 -13.54
C ASP A 277 -12.83 2.31 -13.58
N GLU A 278 -13.42 2.63 -12.44
CA GLU A 278 -14.86 2.91 -12.34
C GLU A 278 -15.28 4.09 -13.22
N GLU A 279 -14.40 5.06 -13.47
CA GLU A 279 -14.64 6.20 -14.37
C GLU A 279 -14.86 5.74 -15.83
N LYS A 280 -14.10 4.73 -16.31
CA LYS A 280 -14.26 4.17 -17.66
C LYS A 280 -15.54 3.34 -17.85
N LEU A 281 -16.12 2.82 -16.76
CA LEU A 281 -17.40 2.11 -16.82
C LEU A 281 -18.58 3.05 -16.98
N ILE A 282 -18.44 4.33 -16.68
CA ILE A 282 -19.47 5.36 -16.78
C ILE A 282 -19.50 5.97 -18.19
N GLU A 283 -18.35 6.07 -18.88
CA GLU A 283 -18.26 6.65 -20.24
C GLU A 283 -18.74 5.69 -21.34
N ASN A 284 -18.89 4.39 -21.06
CA ASN A 284 -19.33 3.38 -22.05
C ASN A 284 -20.82 2.99 -21.89
N LYS A 285 -21.64 3.82 -21.28
CA LYS A 285 -23.10 3.73 -21.25
C LYS A 285 -23.72 5.04 -21.69
#